data_ed111d71442da7aa6b0b0d1eb35a0863
#
_entry.id   ed111d71442da7aa6b0b0d1eb35a0863
#
_cell.length_a   1.000
_cell.length_b   1.000
_cell.length_c   1.000
_cell.angle_alpha   90.00
_cell.angle_beta   90.00
_cell.angle_gamma   90.00
#
_symmetry.space_group_name_H-M   'P 1'
#
loop_
_entity.id
_entity.type
_entity.pdbx_description
1 polymer ?
#
loop_
_entity_poly.entity_id
_entity_poly.type
_entity_poly.pdbx_seq_one_letter_code
_entity_poly.pdbx_strand_id
1 'polypeptide(L)'
;MTKRILLLSAYDAASHKYWRQQLQQQLPEFNWTQLALPARHFNWRIRSNAMQWASQEYERLTQSHDLLLATSMVDLATLRGLIPDLAQIPSVLYFHENQFAYPAGQQRKENVEPLLVPLYSVMCAEQVAFNSAFNRSSCIEGALALSKRLPEALPTRLFEKLEASLVLPVPLVPPPELSAIHHQHENTASAGESAIGTAALEVVWNHRWEYDKGIGLLAEIVALVQTRGLPIRFHIVGQQFRDKPHGFSAIEVSLAQISEQSGIARGAFGYVKDREDYQRLLKNAHLVLSTADHDFQGLAVQEACLAGCQALVPDALVYPEYIPTHQRFAVYEDVQKTAIGAVDILAAKIKQRQSGEPLQPPNLSAFWGETALAPYRDLIKRLSL
;
A
#
# COMPACT_ATOMS: atom_id res chain seq x y z
N MET A 1 -5.51 -25.64 22.84
CA MET A 1 -4.06 -25.32 22.66
C MET A 1 -3.91 -24.08 21.79
N THR A 2 -2.89 -23.26 22.05
CA THR A 2 -2.60 -22.08 21.22
C THR A 2 -2.09 -22.54 19.86
N LYS A 3 -2.67 -22.03 18.76
CA LYS A 3 -2.26 -22.39 17.40
C LYS A 3 -0.92 -21.75 17.05
N ARG A 4 -0.05 -22.53 16.39
CA ARG A 4 1.31 -22.15 15.99
C ARG A 4 1.32 -21.81 14.50
N ILE A 5 1.63 -20.57 14.20
CA ILE A 5 1.58 -20.03 12.84
C ILE A 5 3.00 -19.78 12.35
N LEU A 6 3.37 -20.43 11.23
CA LEU A 6 4.58 -20.13 10.49
C LEU A 6 4.30 -19.05 9.45
N LEU A 7 4.88 -17.85 9.61
CA LEU A 7 4.74 -16.76 8.66
C LEU A 7 6.04 -16.57 7.87
N LEU A 8 5.93 -16.65 6.54
CA LEU A 8 7.05 -16.52 5.60
C LEU A 8 6.92 -15.26 4.74
N SER A 9 7.92 -14.36 4.80
CA SER A 9 8.01 -13.16 3.97
C SER A 9 9.30 -13.20 3.15
N ALA A 10 9.21 -13.59 1.86
CA ALA A 10 10.39 -13.78 1.01
C ALA A 10 11.02 -12.46 0.53
N TYR A 11 10.29 -11.35 0.57
CA TYR A 11 10.76 -10.02 0.19
C TYR A 11 10.16 -8.99 1.16
N ASP A 12 10.83 -8.80 2.31
CA ASP A 12 10.30 -8.06 3.45
C ASP A 12 10.41 -6.54 3.26
N ALA A 13 9.71 -6.02 2.25
CA ALA A 13 9.54 -4.57 2.04
C ALA A 13 8.79 -3.94 3.22
N ALA A 14 8.78 -2.61 3.31
CA ALA A 14 8.20 -1.89 4.44
C ALA A 14 6.73 -2.29 4.70
N SER A 15 5.92 -2.47 3.66
CA SER A 15 4.52 -2.91 3.76
C SER A 15 4.38 -4.35 4.27
N HIS A 16 5.23 -5.28 3.78
CA HIS A 16 5.26 -6.66 4.25
C HIS A 16 5.69 -6.75 5.72
N LYS A 17 6.76 -6.04 6.07
CA LYS A 17 7.24 -5.95 7.45
C LYS A 17 6.17 -5.39 8.38
N TYR A 18 5.51 -4.31 7.96
CA TYR A 18 4.41 -3.71 8.72
C TYR A 18 3.29 -4.74 8.96
N TRP A 19 2.78 -5.37 7.90
CA TRP A 19 1.71 -6.37 7.97
C TRP A 19 2.03 -7.51 8.93
N ARG A 20 3.19 -8.19 8.78
CA ARG A 20 3.54 -9.32 9.64
C ARG A 20 3.73 -8.93 11.11
N GLN A 21 4.25 -7.70 11.37
CA GLN A 21 4.36 -7.18 12.72
C GLN A 21 2.98 -6.85 13.30
N GLN A 22 2.09 -6.25 12.50
CA GLN A 22 0.73 -5.97 12.96
C GLN A 22 -0.07 -7.23 13.24
N LEU A 23 0.03 -8.26 12.43
CA LEU A 23 -0.63 -9.54 12.73
C LEU A 23 -0.15 -10.13 14.06
N GLN A 24 1.15 -10.16 14.29
CA GLN A 24 1.70 -10.68 15.55
C GLN A 24 1.27 -9.86 16.76
N GLN A 25 1.24 -8.53 16.64
CA GLN A 25 0.89 -7.64 17.75
C GLN A 25 -0.62 -7.64 18.06
N GLN A 26 -1.44 -7.67 17.01
CA GLN A 26 -2.89 -7.52 17.14
C GLN A 26 -3.64 -8.86 17.26
N LEU A 27 -2.96 -9.99 17.01
CA LEU A 27 -3.49 -11.35 17.20
C LEU A 27 -2.58 -12.13 18.15
N PRO A 28 -2.43 -11.68 19.41
CA PRO A 28 -1.53 -12.28 20.40
C PRO A 28 -1.97 -13.65 20.90
N GLU A 29 -3.22 -14.06 20.59
CA GLU A 29 -3.75 -15.39 20.90
C GLU A 29 -3.09 -16.53 20.11
N PHE A 30 -2.34 -16.22 19.04
CA PHE A 30 -1.59 -17.18 18.23
C PHE A 30 -0.09 -17.13 18.56
N ASN A 31 0.58 -18.27 18.42
CA ASN A 31 2.04 -18.35 18.55
C ASN A 31 2.69 -18.21 17.17
N TRP A 32 3.45 -17.12 16.95
CA TRP A 32 4.01 -16.74 15.65
C TRP A 32 5.48 -17.12 15.54
N THR A 33 5.81 -17.95 14.56
CA THR A 33 7.18 -18.12 14.04
C THR A 33 7.29 -17.33 12.75
N GLN A 34 8.13 -16.30 12.71
CA GLN A 34 8.29 -15.44 11.52
C GLN A 34 9.67 -15.64 10.91
N LEU A 35 9.72 -15.90 9.58
CA LEU A 35 10.92 -15.94 8.77
C LEU A 35 10.78 -14.89 7.66
N ALA A 36 11.74 -13.97 7.60
CA ALA A 36 11.72 -12.88 6.64
C ALA A 36 13.07 -12.70 5.97
N LEU A 37 13.07 -12.49 4.66
CA LEU A 37 14.26 -12.21 3.88
C LEU A 37 14.28 -10.75 3.44
N PRO A 38 15.47 -10.09 3.44
CA PRO A 38 15.56 -8.68 3.08
C PRO A 38 15.02 -8.37 1.68
N ALA A 39 14.35 -7.21 1.53
CA ALA A 39 13.81 -6.71 0.28
C ALA A 39 14.93 -6.17 -0.64
N ARG A 40 15.71 -7.06 -1.23
CA ARG A 40 16.79 -6.74 -2.16
C ARG A 40 16.99 -7.85 -3.18
N HIS A 41 17.55 -7.51 -4.35
CA HIS A 41 17.83 -8.47 -5.43
C HIS A 41 16.58 -9.27 -5.85
N PHE A 42 15.50 -8.56 -6.21
CA PHE A 42 14.18 -9.12 -6.50
C PHE A 42 14.22 -10.35 -7.40
N ASN A 43 14.86 -10.25 -8.59
CA ASN A 43 14.92 -11.34 -9.57
C ASN A 43 15.62 -12.61 -9.04
N TRP A 44 16.58 -12.44 -8.15
CA TRP A 44 17.23 -13.56 -7.47
C TRP A 44 16.33 -14.09 -6.34
N ARG A 45 15.76 -13.18 -5.55
CA ARG A 45 15.01 -13.51 -4.35
C ARG A 45 13.79 -14.37 -4.64
N ILE A 46 13.08 -14.11 -5.73
CA ILE A 46 11.85 -14.82 -6.06
C ILE A 46 12.05 -16.34 -6.26
N ARG A 47 13.25 -16.76 -6.69
CA ARG A 47 13.59 -18.19 -6.89
C ARG A 47 14.46 -18.74 -5.78
N SER A 48 15.33 -17.94 -5.20
CA SER A 48 16.30 -18.42 -4.22
C SER A 48 15.74 -18.57 -2.80
N ASN A 49 14.57 -17.98 -2.50
CA ASN A 49 14.04 -17.95 -1.14
C ASN A 49 13.81 -19.36 -0.55
N ALA A 50 13.22 -20.27 -1.32
CA ALA A 50 12.96 -21.65 -0.89
C ALA A 50 14.26 -22.40 -0.56
N MET A 51 15.25 -22.32 -1.44
CA MET A 51 16.56 -22.97 -1.26
C MET A 51 17.31 -22.36 -0.05
N GLN A 52 17.27 -21.04 0.10
CA GLN A 52 17.91 -20.35 1.21
C GLN A 52 17.31 -20.78 2.56
N TRP A 53 16.00 -20.78 2.67
CA TRP A 53 15.32 -21.20 3.90
C TRP A 53 15.50 -22.68 4.18
N ALA A 54 15.39 -23.55 3.19
CA ALA A 54 15.62 -24.98 3.36
C ALA A 54 17.03 -25.27 3.89
N SER A 55 18.04 -24.47 3.54
CA SER A 55 19.41 -24.60 4.02
C SER A 55 19.65 -23.97 5.40
N GLN A 56 19.08 -22.78 5.64
CA GLN A 56 19.45 -21.97 6.81
C GLN A 56 18.47 -22.06 7.98
N GLU A 57 17.21 -22.42 7.73
CA GLU A 57 16.13 -22.39 8.70
C GLU A 57 15.41 -23.73 8.82
N TYR A 58 16.06 -24.83 8.40
CA TYR A 58 15.48 -26.16 8.35
C TYR A 58 14.81 -26.56 9.68
N GLU A 59 15.52 -26.40 10.81
CA GLU A 59 15.01 -26.75 12.12
C GLU A 59 13.75 -25.95 12.51
N ARG A 60 13.68 -24.66 12.14
CA ARG A 60 12.52 -23.83 12.44
C ARG A 60 11.34 -24.15 11.53
N LEU A 61 11.60 -24.53 10.28
CA LEU A 61 10.58 -24.90 9.30
C LEU A 61 9.96 -26.27 9.61
N THR A 62 10.72 -27.19 10.18
CA THR A 62 10.27 -28.55 10.55
C THR A 62 9.68 -28.66 11.95
N GLN A 63 9.64 -27.55 12.71
CA GLN A 63 8.87 -27.51 13.94
C GLN A 63 7.39 -27.76 13.66
N SER A 64 6.68 -28.25 14.67
CA SER A 64 5.25 -28.46 14.53
C SER A 64 4.51 -27.13 14.42
N HIS A 65 3.96 -26.84 13.25
CA HIS A 65 3.11 -25.68 12.97
C HIS A 65 1.69 -26.14 12.59
N ASP A 66 0.68 -25.33 12.92
CA ASP A 66 -0.72 -25.65 12.64
C ASP A 66 -1.21 -24.95 11.36
N LEU A 67 -0.53 -23.89 10.92
CA LEU A 67 -0.80 -23.15 9.67
C LEU A 67 0.47 -22.50 9.13
N LEU A 68 0.63 -22.49 7.81
CA LEU A 68 1.64 -21.73 7.09
C LEU A 68 0.98 -20.53 6.40
N LEU A 69 1.45 -19.32 6.71
CA LEU A 69 1.04 -18.07 6.06
C LEU A 69 2.22 -17.51 5.26
N ALA A 70 2.13 -17.53 3.94
CA ALA A 70 3.21 -17.13 3.04
C ALA A 70 2.81 -15.90 2.22
N THR A 71 3.74 -14.93 2.03
CA THR A 71 3.54 -13.88 1.03
C THR A 71 3.68 -14.43 -0.38
N SER A 72 3.06 -13.79 -1.38
CA SER A 72 3.04 -14.24 -2.78
C SER A 72 4.43 -14.38 -3.43
N MET A 73 5.45 -13.75 -2.84
CA MET A 73 6.85 -13.87 -3.27
C MET A 73 7.54 -15.16 -2.79
N VAL A 74 6.91 -15.94 -1.90
CA VAL A 74 7.43 -17.24 -1.47
C VAL A 74 7.22 -18.26 -2.58
N ASP A 75 8.29 -18.91 -3.00
CA ASP A 75 8.22 -20.09 -3.89
C ASP A 75 7.78 -21.30 -3.07
N LEU A 76 6.47 -21.33 -2.75
CA LEU A 76 5.86 -22.33 -1.86
C LEU A 76 5.95 -23.74 -2.46
N ALA A 77 5.82 -23.86 -3.76
CA ALA A 77 5.91 -25.15 -4.45
C ALA A 77 7.29 -25.77 -4.30
N THR A 78 8.35 -24.99 -4.55
CA THR A 78 9.74 -25.45 -4.37
C THR A 78 10.05 -25.70 -2.90
N LEU A 79 9.59 -24.83 -1.99
CA LEU A 79 9.84 -25.00 -0.55
C LEU A 79 9.22 -26.29 0.00
N ARG A 80 7.99 -26.62 -0.39
CA ARG A 80 7.32 -27.88 -0.04
C ARG A 80 8.02 -29.09 -0.65
N GLY A 81 8.61 -28.96 -1.83
CA GLY A 81 9.43 -30.02 -2.44
C GLY A 81 10.74 -30.25 -1.71
N LEU A 82 11.39 -29.19 -1.21
CA LEU A 82 12.63 -29.29 -0.44
C LEU A 82 12.41 -29.71 1.02
N ILE A 83 11.26 -29.41 1.59
CA ILE A 83 10.86 -29.75 2.97
C ILE A 83 9.45 -30.36 2.91
N PRO A 84 9.33 -31.67 2.67
CA PRO A 84 8.03 -32.33 2.48
C PRO A 84 7.07 -32.19 3.68
N ASP A 85 7.58 -32.04 4.91
CA ASP A 85 6.77 -31.84 6.11
C ASP A 85 5.85 -30.61 5.99
N LEU A 86 6.30 -29.57 5.29
CA LEU A 86 5.48 -28.36 5.01
C LEU A 86 4.30 -28.63 4.07
N ALA A 87 4.31 -29.73 3.33
CA ALA A 87 3.18 -30.10 2.48
C ALA A 87 1.99 -30.65 3.28
N GLN A 88 2.21 -31.06 4.51
CA GLN A 88 1.17 -31.55 5.43
C GLN A 88 0.48 -30.42 6.21
N ILE A 89 1.02 -29.21 6.16
CA ILE A 89 0.52 -28.04 6.88
C ILE A 89 -0.40 -27.24 5.96
N PRO A 90 -1.67 -26.95 6.36
CA PRO A 90 -2.52 -26.05 5.61
C PRO A 90 -1.84 -24.70 5.38
N SER A 91 -2.05 -24.08 4.21
CA SER A 91 -1.39 -22.83 3.90
C SER A 91 -2.31 -21.75 3.33
N VAL A 92 -1.97 -20.51 3.65
CA VAL A 92 -2.53 -19.30 3.06
C VAL A 92 -1.45 -18.58 2.25
N LEU A 93 -1.72 -18.30 0.99
CA LEU A 93 -0.88 -17.43 0.16
C LEU A 93 -1.48 -16.04 0.13
N TYR A 94 -0.73 -15.06 0.65
CA TYR A 94 -1.18 -13.68 0.78
C TYR A 94 -0.48 -12.76 -0.21
N PHE A 95 -1.27 -12.08 -1.04
CA PHE A 95 -0.80 -11.13 -2.04
C PHE A 95 -0.84 -9.70 -1.49
N HIS A 96 0.33 -9.14 -1.16
CA HIS A 96 0.50 -7.70 -0.97
C HIS A 96 0.49 -6.96 -2.30
N GLU A 97 0.97 -7.63 -3.33
CA GLU A 97 1.15 -7.13 -4.69
C GLU A 97 1.08 -8.31 -5.66
N ASN A 98 0.79 -8.02 -6.92
CA ASN A 98 0.96 -8.96 -8.01
C ASN A 98 1.85 -8.36 -9.09
N GLN A 99 2.62 -9.20 -9.78
CA GLN A 99 3.58 -8.74 -10.78
C GLN A 99 2.95 -8.41 -12.14
N PHE A 100 1.67 -8.72 -12.34
CA PHE A 100 0.96 -8.45 -13.59
C PHE A 100 0.61 -6.96 -13.72
N ALA A 101 0.22 -6.32 -12.64
CA ALA A 101 -0.19 -4.91 -12.63
C ALA A 101 0.98 -3.94 -12.44
N TYR A 102 2.22 -4.42 -12.25
CA TYR A 102 3.38 -3.54 -12.14
C TYR A 102 3.65 -2.84 -13.47
N PRO A 103 3.83 -1.51 -13.49
CA PRO A 103 4.18 -0.78 -14.71
C PRO A 103 5.45 -1.37 -15.33
N ALA A 104 5.43 -1.55 -16.65
CA ALA A 104 6.60 -2.00 -17.39
C ALA A 104 7.70 -0.93 -17.28
N GLY A 105 8.67 -1.12 -16.39
CA GLY A 105 9.86 -0.28 -16.32
C GLY A 105 10.70 -0.44 -17.59
N GLN A 106 11.42 0.61 -17.99
CA GLN A 106 12.24 0.67 -19.22
C GLN A 106 13.30 -0.45 -19.33
N GLN A 107 13.53 -1.26 -18.29
CA GLN A 107 14.54 -2.32 -18.24
C GLN A 107 13.97 -3.73 -18.00
N ARG A 108 12.64 -3.93 -18.01
CA ARG A 108 12.11 -5.28 -17.86
C ARG A 108 12.40 -6.10 -19.12
N LYS A 109 13.49 -6.88 -19.08
CA LYS A 109 13.61 -8.07 -19.94
C LYS A 109 12.38 -8.93 -19.73
N GLU A 110 11.91 -9.61 -20.76
CA GLU A 110 10.77 -10.55 -20.73
C GLU A 110 11.07 -11.75 -19.79
N ASN A 111 11.12 -11.48 -18.49
CA ASN A 111 11.29 -12.51 -17.47
C ASN A 111 9.91 -12.91 -16.95
N VAL A 112 9.46 -14.11 -17.30
CA VAL A 112 8.17 -14.67 -16.87
C VAL A 112 8.21 -15.27 -15.46
N GLU A 113 9.39 -15.52 -14.90
CA GLU A 113 9.54 -16.12 -13.56
C GLU A 113 8.76 -15.39 -12.46
N PRO A 114 8.82 -14.04 -12.36
CA PRO A 114 8.04 -13.31 -11.36
C PRO A 114 6.52 -13.44 -11.52
N LEU A 115 6.06 -13.82 -12.71
CA LEU A 115 4.64 -14.06 -12.99
C LEU A 115 4.26 -15.51 -12.64
N LEU A 116 5.14 -16.47 -12.95
CA LEU A 116 4.85 -17.90 -12.80
C LEU A 116 4.99 -18.40 -11.35
N VAL A 117 6.03 -17.98 -10.62
CA VAL A 117 6.27 -18.46 -9.25
C VAL A 117 5.06 -18.27 -8.32
N PRO A 118 4.40 -17.10 -8.28
CA PRO A 118 3.19 -16.93 -7.49
C PRO A 118 2.03 -17.84 -7.96
N LEU A 119 1.90 -18.09 -9.26
CA LEU A 119 0.85 -18.98 -9.79
C LEU A 119 1.06 -20.44 -9.38
N TYR A 120 2.29 -20.96 -9.40
CA TYR A 120 2.61 -22.27 -8.82
C TYR A 120 2.30 -22.32 -7.32
N SER A 121 2.61 -21.24 -6.60
CA SER A 121 2.29 -21.14 -5.17
C SER A 121 0.78 -21.10 -4.91
N VAL A 122 -0.02 -20.45 -5.77
CA VAL A 122 -1.50 -20.51 -5.74
C VAL A 122 -1.99 -21.96 -5.85
N MET A 123 -1.41 -22.74 -6.77
CA MET A 123 -1.81 -24.16 -6.96
C MET A 123 -1.53 -25.01 -5.71
N CYS A 124 -0.51 -24.66 -4.94
CA CYS A 124 -0.12 -25.38 -3.73
C CYS A 124 -0.86 -24.92 -2.46
N ALA A 125 -1.36 -23.68 -2.41
CA ALA A 125 -2.01 -23.14 -1.21
C ALA A 125 -3.45 -23.65 -1.03
N GLU A 126 -3.89 -23.86 0.19
CA GLU A 126 -5.29 -24.20 0.51
C GLU A 126 -6.18 -22.98 0.35
N GLN A 127 -5.71 -21.81 0.75
CA GLN A 127 -6.44 -20.55 0.60
C GLN A 127 -5.53 -19.48 0.00
N VAL A 128 -6.10 -18.63 -0.86
CA VAL A 128 -5.45 -17.44 -1.41
C VAL A 128 -6.15 -16.20 -0.85
N ALA A 129 -5.38 -15.18 -0.53
CA ALA A 129 -5.89 -13.90 -0.07
C ALA A 129 -5.13 -12.73 -0.72
N PHE A 130 -5.84 -11.64 -0.96
CA PHE A 130 -5.32 -10.38 -1.50
C PHE A 130 -5.60 -9.23 -0.54
N ASN A 131 -4.76 -8.22 -0.54
CA ASN A 131 -4.97 -7.03 0.30
C ASN A 131 -6.08 -6.09 -0.22
N SER A 132 -6.52 -6.25 -1.47
CA SER A 132 -7.62 -5.46 -2.06
C SER A 132 -8.32 -6.21 -3.19
N ALA A 133 -9.52 -5.79 -3.55
CA ALA A 133 -10.24 -6.33 -4.71
C ALA A 133 -9.53 -5.95 -6.02
N PHE A 134 -8.95 -4.76 -6.10
CA PHE A 134 -8.13 -4.33 -7.24
C PHE A 134 -6.91 -5.26 -7.45
N ASN A 135 -6.19 -5.60 -6.36
CA ASN A 135 -5.05 -6.53 -6.45
C ASN A 135 -5.52 -7.89 -6.98
N ARG A 136 -6.65 -8.40 -6.49
CA ARG A 136 -7.23 -9.67 -6.94
C ARG A 136 -7.63 -9.62 -8.42
N SER A 137 -8.42 -8.63 -8.84
CA SER A 137 -8.92 -8.53 -10.22
C SER A 137 -7.79 -8.36 -11.22
N SER A 138 -6.83 -7.46 -10.93
CA SER A 138 -5.66 -7.25 -11.79
C SER A 138 -4.75 -8.49 -11.89
N CYS A 139 -4.65 -9.29 -10.83
CA CYS A 139 -3.94 -10.56 -10.87
C CYS A 139 -4.64 -11.59 -11.78
N ILE A 140 -5.96 -11.73 -11.68
CA ILE A 140 -6.75 -12.64 -12.50
C ILE A 140 -6.68 -12.22 -13.97
N GLU A 141 -6.89 -10.95 -14.27
CA GLU A 141 -6.81 -10.41 -15.64
C GLU A 141 -5.43 -10.62 -16.25
N GLY A 142 -4.38 -10.34 -15.48
CA GLY A 142 -2.99 -10.55 -15.90
C GLY A 142 -2.65 -12.02 -16.14
N ALA A 143 -3.12 -12.92 -15.28
CA ALA A 143 -2.93 -14.37 -15.46
C ALA A 143 -3.69 -14.88 -16.71
N LEU A 144 -4.91 -14.38 -16.96
CA LEU A 144 -5.66 -14.70 -18.19
C LEU A 144 -4.94 -14.20 -19.44
N ALA A 145 -4.39 -12.97 -19.39
CA ALA A 145 -3.61 -12.42 -20.51
C ALA A 145 -2.33 -13.22 -20.76
N LEU A 146 -1.63 -13.64 -19.69
CA LEU A 146 -0.47 -14.51 -19.80
C LEU A 146 -0.83 -15.86 -20.40
N SER A 147 -1.91 -16.50 -19.94
CA SER A 147 -2.37 -17.82 -20.43
C SER A 147 -2.58 -17.86 -21.94
N LYS A 148 -3.07 -16.74 -22.52
CA LYS A 148 -3.25 -16.60 -23.98
C LYS A 148 -1.94 -16.51 -24.77
N ARG A 149 -0.85 -16.24 -24.12
CA ARG A 149 0.50 -16.07 -24.74
C ARG A 149 1.39 -17.30 -24.56
N LEU A 150 1.01 -18.23 -23.69
CA LEU A 150 1.77 -19.45 -23.43
C LEU A 150 1.43 -20.53 -24.47
N PRO A 151 2.36 -21.46 -24.74
CA PRO A 151 2.10 -22.61 -25.62
C PRO A 151 0.93 -23.48 -25.14
N GLU A 152 0.80 -23.66 -23.83
CA GLU A 152 -0.31 -24.36 -23.19
C GLU A 152 -1.04 -23.40 -22.25
N ALA A 153 -2.38 -23.52 -22.23
CA ALA A 153 -3.21 -22.70 -21.34
C ALA A 153 -2.94 -23.04 -19.86
N LEU A 154 -3.00 -22.03 -19.01
CA LEU A 154 -2.93 -22.23 -17.55
C LEU A 154 -4.16 -23.05 -17.08
N PRO A 155 -4.00 -23.92 -16.06
CA PRO A 155 -5.07 -24.81 -15.61
C PRO A 155 -6.31 -24.06 -15.11
N THR A 156 -7.52 -24.55 -15.44
CA THR A 156 -8.80 -23.98 -14.94
C THR A 156 -8.84 -23.87 -13.43
N ARG A 157 -8.33 -24.91 -12.73
CA ARG A 157 -8.24 -24.92 -11.26
C ARG A 157 -7.45 -23.74 -10.66
N LEU A 158 -6.49 -23.19 -11.40
CA LEU A 158 -5.75 -21.98 -10.97
C LEU A 158 -6.72 -20.80 -10.88
N PHE A 159 -7.54 -20.59 -11.91
CA PHE A 159 -8.51 -19.49 -11.94
C PHE A 159 -9.62 -19.67 -10.91
N GLU A 160 -10.11 -20.89 -10.72
CA GLU A 160 -11.07 -21.21 -9.65
C GLU A 160 -10.54 -20.81 -8.27
N LYS A 161 -9.25 -21.09 -7.99
CA LYS A 161 -8.61 -20.68 -6.72
C LYS A 161 -8.42 -19.17 -6.60
N LEU A 162 -8.06 -18.49 -7.68
CA LEU A 162 -7.93 -17.02 -7.69
C LEU A 162 -9.30 -16.35 -7.50
N GLU A 163 -10.35 -16.85 -8.14
CA GLU A 163 -11.72 -16.33 -8.01
C GLU A 163 -12.30 -16.60 -6.61
N ALA A 164 -12.01 -17.76 -6.01
CA ALA A 164 -12.41 -18.11 -4.64
C ALA A 164 -11.55 -17.45 -3.55
N SER A 165 -10.60 -16.60 -3.92
CA SER A 165 -9.71 -15.94 -2.98
C SER A 165 -10.42 -14.90 -2.11
N LEU A 166 -9.88 -14.65 -0.92
CA LEU A 166 -10.38 -13.67 0.03
C LEU A 166 -9.77 -12.29 -0.24
N VAL A 167 -10.47 -11.23 0.16
CA VAL A 167 -9.90 -9.89 0.28
C VAL A 167 -9.72 -9.59 1.77
N LEU A 168 -8.46 -9.49 2.20
CA LEU A 168 -8.05 -9.24 3.57
C LEU A 168 -7.07 -8.06 3.58
N PRO A 169 -7.54 -6.83 3.79
CA PRO A 169 -6.66 -5.66 3.82
C PRO A 169 -5.59 -5.77 4.91
N VAL A 170 -4.43 -5.17 4.67
CA VAL A 170 -3.41 -5.00 5.72
C VAL A 170 -4.03 -4.19 6.87
N PRO A 171 -4.05 -4.72 8.10
CA PRO A 171 -4.64 -4.02 9.22
C PRO A 171 -3.84 -2.76 9.58
N LEU A 172 -4.56 -1.66 9.77
CA LEU A 172 -3.97 -0.38 10.19
C LEU A 172 -3.99 -0.26 11.72
N VAL A 173 -3.14 0.63 12.23
CA VAL A 173 -3.17 1.07 13.63
C VAL A 173 -3.59 2.53 13.65
N PRO A 174 -4.81 2.83 14.09
CA PRO A 174 -5.26 4.21 14.21
C PRO A 174 -4.48 4.93 15.32
N PRO A 175 -4.34 6.26 15.24
CA PRO A 175 -3.83 7.05 16.36
C PRO A 175 -4.64 6.81 17.64
N PRO A 176 -4.03 6.91 18.83
CA PRO A 176 -4.73 6.66 20.10
C PRO A 176 -6.01 7.45 20.29
N GLU A 177 -6.06 8.67 19.78
CA GLU A 177 -7.24 9.55 19.86
C GLU A 177 -8.46 8.97 19.10
N LEU A 178 -8.23 8.35 17.93
CA LEU A 178 -9.31 7.68 17.18
C LEU A 178 -9.75 6.36 17.83
N SER A 179 -8.84 5.66 18.48
CA SER A 179 -9.15 4.44 19.23
C SER A 179 -10.05 4.71 20.45
N ALA A 180 -9.89 5.87 21.10
CA ALA A 180 -10.69 6.27 22.26
C ALA A 180 -12.14 6.64 21.89
N ILE A 181 -12.38 7.18 20.70
CA ILE A 181 -13.73 7.62 20.25
C ILE A 181 -14.64 6.41 19.98
N HIS A 182 -14.11 5.26 19.60
CA HIS A 182 -14.92 4.05 19.36
C HIS A 182 -15.42 3.38 20.65
N HIS A 183 -14.88 3.72 21.83
CA HIS A 183 -15.38 3.27 23.12
C HIS A 183 -16.38 4.23 23.75
N GLN A 184 -16.62 5.39 23.14
CA GLN A 184 -17.60 6.39 23.59
C GLN A 184 -18.46 6.83 22.42
N HIS A 185 -19.47 6.04 22.07
CA HIS A 185 -20.61 6.58 21.36
C HIS A 185 -21.37 7.47 22.34
N GLU A 186 -21.11 8.75 22.24
CA GLU A 186 -22.00 9.91 22.40
C GLU A 186 -21.18 11.15 22.76
N ASN A 187 -21.37 12.18 21.92
CA ASN A 187 -21.10 13.61 22.17
C ASN A 187 -19.62 14.07 22.33
N THR A 188 -19.19 14.72 21.35
CA THR A 188 -18.70 16.13 21.27
C THR A 188 -17.58 16.23 20.22
N ALA A 189 -17.91 16.90 19.13
CA ALA A 189 -16.95 17.50 18.22
C ALA A 189 -16.23 18.63 18.97
N SER A 190 -15.03 18.36 19.46
CA SER A 190 -14.12 19.43 19.83
C SER A 190 -13.27 19.78 18.60
N ALA A 191 -13.78 20.71 17.80
CA ALA A 191 -12.98 21.44 16.84
C ALA A 191 -11.90 22.19 17.62
N GLY A 192 -10.64 21.80 17.45
CA GLY A 192 -9.52 22.67 17.77
C GLY A 192 -9.64 23.92 16.89
N GLU A 193 -9.89 25.06 17.52
CA GLU A 193 -9.89 26.37 16.88
C GLU A 193 -8.50 26.64 16.27
N SER A 194 -8.37 26.33 14.99
CA SER A 194 -7.29 26.87 14.17
C SER A 194 -7.80 28.19 13.60
N ALA A 195 -7.14 29.28 13.94
CA ALA A 195 -7.42 30.64 13.49
C ALA A 195 -7.78 30.66 11.99
N ILE A 196 -9.00 31.11 11.67
CA ILE A 196 -9.46 31.41 10.33
C ILE A 196 -8.67 32.64 9.84
N GLY A 197 -7.52 32.38 9.26
CA GLY A 197 -6.68 33.37 8.60
C GLY A 197 -6.08 32.72 7.36
N THR A 198 -5.78 33.49 6.35
CA THR A 198 -5.26 33.24 5.00
C THR A 198 -4.10 32.20 4.89
N ALA A 199 -4.14 31.16 5.71
CA ALA A 199 -3.13 30.12 5.75
C ALA A 199 -3.21 29.24 4.50
N ALA A 200 -2.05 28.90 3.93
CA ALA A 200 -1.91 28.00 2.80
C ALA A 200 -2.62 26.66 3.04
N LEU A 201 -3.09 26.03 1.98
CA LEU A 201 -3.52 24.64 2.03
C LEU A 201 -2.28 23.75 2.16
N GLU A 202 -2.16 23.03 3.29
CA GLU A 202 -1.06 22.09 3.55
C GLU A 202 -1.36 20.78 2.84
N VAL A 203 -0.55 20.42 1.84
CA VAL A 203 -0.71 19.22 1.03
C VAL A 203 0.51 18.32 1.21
N VAL A 204 0.31 17.08 1.64
CA VAL A 204 1.37 16.10 1.75
C VAL A 204 1.29 15.08 0.61
N TRP A 205 2.44 14.79 0.01
CA TRP A 205 2.69 13.67 -0.88
C TRP A 205 3.73 12.78 -0.19
N ASN A 206 3.31 11.62 0.33
CA ASN A 206 4.12 10.78 1.24
C ASN A 206 4.45 9.41 0.65
N HIS A 207 4.84 9.37 -0.60
CA HIS A 207 5.23 8.13 -1.28
C HIS A 207 6.75 7.91 -1.29
N ARG A 208 7.16 6.65 -1.51
CA ARG A 208 8.55 6.34 -1.86
C ARG A 208 8.91 7.06 -3.16
N TRP A 209 10.16 7.53 -3.26
CA TRP A 209 10.64 8.23 -4.45
C TRP A 209 11.01 7.23 -5.54
N GLU A 210 9.99 6.60 -6.12
CA GLU A 210 10.08 5.61 -7.18
C GLU A 210 9.18 6.02 -8.36
N TYR A 211 9.53 5.53 -9.57
CA TYR A 211 8.86 5.92 -10.81
C TYR A 211 7.37 5.52 -10.86
N ASP A 212 6.99 4.44 -10.15
CA ASP A 212 5.62 3.96 -10.03
C ASP A 212 4.70 4.89 -9.20
N LYS A 213 5.23 5.97 -8.66
CA LYS A 213 4.47 6.95 -7.87
C LYS A 213 4.09 8.23 -8.65
N GLY A 214 4.19 8.19 -9.99
CA GLY A 214 3.65 9.21 -10.87
C GLY A 214 4.32 10.57 -10.72
N ILE A 215 5.65 10.60 -10.69
CA ILE A 215 6.43 11.83 -10.49
C ILE A 215 6.19 12.86 -11.61
N GLY A 216 5.92 12.39 -12.83
CA GLY A 216 5.55 13.26 -13.94
C GLY A 216 4.25 14.04 -13.67
N LEU A 217 3.22 13.35 -13.20
CA LEU A 217 1.95 13.98 -12.83
C LEU A 217 2.13 14.95 -11.64
N LEU A 218 2.92 14.56 -10.63
CA LEU A 218 3.23 15.44 -9.50
C LEU A 218 3.91 16.73 -9.98
N ALA A 219 4.87 16.64 -10.90
CA ALA A 219 5.57 17.80 -11.44
C ALA A 219 4.61 18.76 -12.18
N GLU A 220 3.71 18.22 -13.01
CA GLU A 220 2.69 19.00 -13.71
C GLU A 220 1.71 19.68 -12.74
N ILE A 221 1.26 18.97 -11.71
CA ILE A 221 0.39 19.55 -10.67
C ILE A 221 1.08 20.72 -9.96
N VAL A 222 2.34 20.53 -9.52
CA VAL A 222 3.10 21.59 -8.83
C VAL A 222 3.34 22.79 -9.74
N ALA A 223 3.68 22.58 -11.02
CA ALA A 223 3.87 23.63 -12.01
C ALA A 223 2.57 24.42 -12.28
N LEU A 224 1.44 23.73 -12.37
CA LEU A 224 0.13 24.36 -12.55
C LEU A 224 -0.29 25.17 -11.31
N VAL A 225 -0.03 24.65 -10.10
CA VAL A 225 -0.28 25.39 -8.84
C VAL A 225 0.54 26.66 -8.80
N GLN A 226 1.82 26.61 -9.20
CA GLN A 226 2.68 27.79 -9.34
C GLN A 226 2.12 28.80 -10.35
N THR A 227 1.79 28.34 -11.54
CA THR A 227 1.28 29.20 -12.63
C THR A 227 -0.03 29.88 -12.24
N ARG A 228 -0.91 29.20 -11.50
CA ARG A 228 -2.19 29.73 -11.03
C ARG A 228 -2.09 30.56 -9.74
N GLY A 229 -0.92 30.64 -9.12
CA GLY A 229 -0.69 31.37 -7.87
C GLY A 229 -1.54 30.87 -6.70
N LEU A 230 -1.80 29.57 -6.64
CA LEU A 230 -2.63 29.00 -5.58
C LEU A 230 -1.87 28.94 -4.24
N PRO A 231 -2.48 29.34 -3.11
CA PRO A 231 -1.84 29.35 -1.80
C PRO A 231 -1.73 27.94 -1.23
N ILE A 232 -0.80 27.14 -1.76
CA ILE A 232 -0.56 25.75 -1.35
C ILE A 232 0.87 25.61 -0.83
N ARG A 233 1.03 24.94 0.31
CA ARG A 233 2.32 24.44 0.80
C ARG A 233 2.39 22.94 0.57
N PHE A 234 3.33 22.50 -0.27
CA PHE A 234 3.56 21.09 -0.51
C PHE A 234 4.63 20.52 0.43
N HIS A 235 4.36 19.36 1.02
CA HIS A 235 5.32 18.50 1.69
C HIS A 235 5.52 17.26 0.81
N ILE A 236 6.66 17.17 0.14
CA ILE A 236 7.02 16.05 -0.73
C ILE A 236 7.99 15.17 0.04
N VAL A 237 7.45 14.18 0.73
CA VAL A 237 8.22 13.36 1.67
C VAL A 237 8.16 11.88 1.33
N GLY A 238 9.20 11.12 1.71
CA GLY A 238 9.25 9.67 1.54
C GLY A 238 10.65 9.11 1.41
N GLN A 239 10.73 7.80 1.46
CA GLN A 239 11.99 7.08 1.34
C GLN A 239 12.63 7.33 -0.03
N GLN A 240 13.92 7.67 -0.02
CA GLN A 240 14.72 7.89 -1.22
C GLN A 240 15.63 6.69 -1.46
N PHE A 241 15.84 6.37 -2.73
CA PHE A 241 16.76 5.33 -3.19
C PHE A 241 17.94 5.94 -3.94
N ARG A 242 18.96 5.11 -4.23
CA ARG A 242 20.15 5.54 -4.96
C ARG A 242 19.80 6.10 -6.34
N ASP A 243 18.91 5.40 -7.05
CA ASP A 243 18.42 5.80 -8.37
C ASP A 243 17.09 6.54 -8.19
N LYS A 244 17.16 7.87 -8.19
CA LYS A 244 15.98 8.74 -8.07
C LYS A 244 15.34 8.92 -9.44
N PRO A 245 14.00 8.85 -9.53
CA PRO A 245 13.29 9.21 -10.76
C PRO A 245 13.61 10.63 -11.21
N HIS A 246 13.65 10.85 -12.51
CA HIS A 246 13.71 12.21 -13.05
C HIS A 246 12.45 12.99 -12.67
N GLY A 247 12.57 14.30 -12.43
CA GLY A 247 11.45 15.18 -12.11
C GLY A 247 11.52 15.82 -10.73
N PHE A 248 12.13 15.17 -9.73
CA PHE A 248 12.22 15.77 -8.38
C PHE A 248 12.97 17.12 -8.35
N SER A 249 14.01 17.29 -9.19
CA SER A 249 14.72 18.56 -9.28
C SER A 249 13.82 19.68 -9.86
N ALA A 250 12.99 19.37 -10.85
CA ALA A 250 12.03 20.32 -11.41
C ALA A 250 10.96 20.69 -10.37
N ILE A 251 10.44 19.71 -9.64
CA ILE A 251 9.51 19.93 -8.53
C ILE A 251 10.15 20.86 -7.49
N GLU A 252 11.39 20.62 -7.08
CA GLU A 252 12.09 21.44 -6.10
C GLU A 252 12.23 22.90 -6.55
N VAL A 253 12.54 23.14 -7.83
CA VAL A 253 12.60 24.48 -8.41
C VAL A 253 11.22 25.15 -8.37
N SER A 254 10.16 24.47 -8.79
CA SER A 254 8.81 25.03 -8.75
C SER A 254 8.34 25.33 -7.33
N LEU A 255 8.68 24.50 -6.33
CA LEU A 255 8.39 24.75 -4.92
C LEU A 255 9.10 25.99 -4.38
N ALA A 256 10.36 26.24 -4.81
CA ALA A 256 11.08 27.44 -4.47
C ALA A 256 10.40 28.69 -5.05
N GLN A 257 9.99 28.63 -6.31
CA GLN A 257 9.28 29.71 -7.00
C GLN A 257 7.90 30.00 -6.38
N ILE A 258 7.14 28.97 -5.99
CA ILE A 258 5.89 29.13 -5.23
C ILE A 258 6.16 29.93 -3.94
N SER A 259 7.21 29.55 -3.20
CA SER A 259 7.57 30.24 -1.95
C SER A 259 7.95 31.71 -2.17
N GLU A 260 8.74 32.01 -3.20
CA GLU A 260 9.15 33.36 -3.54
C GLU A 260 7.97 34.23 -3.98
N GLN A 261 7.06 33.68 -4.80
CA GLN A 261 5.91 34.40 -5.35
C GLN A 261 4.81 34.66 -4.33
N SER A 262 4.54 33.67 -3.47
CA SER A 262 3.42 33.71 -2.53
C SER A 262 3.78 34.18 -1.12
N GLY A 263 5.08 34.18 -0.74
CA GLY A 263 5.53 34.40 0.62
C GLY A 263 5.26 33.20 1.56
N ILE A 264 4.71 32.09 1.03
CA ILE A 264 4.45 30.88 1.80
C ILE A 264 5.77 30.14 2.00
N ALA A 265 6.13 29.85 3.24
CA ALA A 265 7.34 29.08 3.55
C ALA A 265 7.33 27.70 2.87
N ARG A 266 8.50 27.25 2.43
CA ARG A 266 8.63 25.90 1.81
C ARG A 266 8.21 24.81 2.79
N GLY A 267 7.53 23.79 2.28
CA GLY A 267 7.23 22.57 3.04
C GLY A 267 8.42 21.61 3.12
N ALA A 268 8.26 20.51 3.84
CA ALA A 268 9.27 19.47 3.94
C ALA A 268 9.52 18.80 2.58
N PHE A 269 10.80 18.56 2.24
CA PHE A 269 11.20 17.93 0.99
C PHE A 269 12.26 16.86 1.25
N GLY A 270 11.96 15.59 0.95
CA GLY A 270 12.87 14.48 1.17
C GLY A 270 12.43 13.50 2.24
N TYR A 271 13.38 12.80 2.86
CA TYR A 271 13.09 11.78 3.85
C TYR A 271 13.03 12.36 5.27
N VAL A 272 11.89 12.22 5.92
CA VAL A 272 11.71 12.56 7.34
C VAL A 272 12.15 11.35 8.17
N LYS A 273 13.29 11.47 8.87
CA LYS A 273 13.90 10.36 9.60
C LYS A 273 13.16 10.02 10.88
N ASP A 274 12.77 11.06 11.63
CA ASP A 274 12.08 10.90 12.89
C ASP A 274 10.59 10.57 12.66
N ARG A 275 10.10 9.54 13.36
CA ARG A 275 8.71 9.11 13.20
C ARG A 275 7.72 10.09 13.83
N GLU A 276 8.09 10.75 14.93
CA GLU A 276 7.22 11.72 15.59
C GLU A 276 7.09 12.99 14.74
N ASP A 277 8.19 13.44 14.13
CA ASP A 277 8.19 14.56 13.17
C ASP A 277 7.32 14.24 11.95
N TYR A 278 7.42 13.01 11.43
CA TYR A 278 6.58 12.57 10.32
C TYR A 278 5.10 12.52 10.71
N GLN A 279 4.76 11.97 11.88
CA GLN A 279 3.38 11.96 12.37
C GLN A 279 2.84 13.37 12.62
N ARG A 280 3.67 14.26 13.17
CA ARG A 280 3.31 15.68 13.35
C ARG A 280 3.06 16.38 12.02
N LEU A 281 3.87 16.08 10.99
CA LEU A 281 3.67 16.58 9.63
C LEU A 281 2.32 16.11 9.08
N LEU A 282 1.98 14.83 9.20
CA LEU A 282 0.70 14.31 8.75
C LEU A 282 -0.49 14.93 9.50
N LYS A 283 -0.40 15.09 10.82
CA LYS A 283 -1.45 15.74 11.64
C LYS A 283 -1.69 17.21 11.26
N ASN A 284 -0.66 17.91 10.80
CA ASN A 284 -0.75 19.31 10.38
C ASN A 284 -1.13 19.48 8.90
N ALA A 285 -1.05 18.42 8.12
CA ALA A 285 -1.47 18.45 6.72
C ALA A 285 -3.01 18.42 6.62
N HIS A 286 -3.53 19.17 5.66
CA HIS A 286 -4.97 19.22 5.39
C HIS A 286 -5.39 18.16 4.39
N LEU A 287 -4.49 17.84 3.45
CA LEU A 287 -4.80 16.96 2.33
C LEU A 287 -3.60 16.07 2.02
N VAL A 288 -3.86 14.79 1.74
CA VAL A 288 -2.88 13.89 1.14
C VAL A 288 -3.16 13.75 -0.36
N LEU A 289 -2.13 14.04 -1.15
CA LEU A 289 -2.15 13.88 -2.61
C LEU A 289 -1.45 12.58 -2.98
N SER A 290 -2.10 11.75 -3.80
CA SER A 290 -1.43 10.66 -4.51
C SER A 290 -1.47 10.91 -6.01
N THR A 291 -0.34 10.66 -6.66
CA THR A 291 -0.18 10.66 -8.12
C THR A 291 0.25 9.29 -8.63
N ALA A 292 0.09 8.24 -7.79
CA ALA A 292 0.61 6.91 -8.07
C ALA A 292 0.03 6.31 -9.35
N ASP A 293 0.91 5.73 -10.17
CA ASP A 293 0.56 4.88 -11.30
C ASP A 293 0.31 3.43 -10.87
N HIS A 294 0.69 3.11 -9.61
CA HIS A 294 0.59 1.79 -9.05
C HIS A 294 0.49 1.82 -7.52
N ASP A 295 -0.64 1.29 -7.01
CA ASP A 295 -0.90 1.07 -5.59
C ASP A 295 -1.94 -0.05 -5.41
N PHE A 296 -1.66 -1.00 -4.51
CA PHE A 296 -2.56 -2.13 -4.24
C PHE A 296 -3.42 -1.96 -2.98
N GLN A 297 -3.01 -1.10 -2.04
CA GLN A 297 -3.79 -0.72 -0.88
C GLN A 297 -3.66 0.76 -0.55
N GLY A 298 -2.51 1.39 -0.90
CA GLY A 298 -2.29 2.80 -0.62
C GLY A 298 -2.03 3.09 0.85
N LEU A 299 -1.21 2.27 1.53
CA LEU A 299 -0.93 2.39 2.97
C LEU A 299 -0.48 3.79 3.38
N ALA A 300 0.34 4.46 2.55
CA ALA A 300 0.79 5.82 2.81
C ALA A 300 -0.36 6.83 2.82
N VAL A 301 -1.30 6.70 1.86
CA VAL A 301 -2.51 7.52 1.80
C VAL A 301 -3.40 7.21 3.01
N GLN A 302 -3.62 5.93 3.33
CA GLN A 302 -4.43 5.52 4.48
C GLN A 302 -3.83 6.04 5.80
N GLU A 303 -2.51 6.00 5.98
CA GLU A 303 -1.82 6.55 7.16
C GLU A 303 -2.07 8.06 7.32
N ALA A 304 -1.98 8.83 6.24
CA ALA A 304 -2.28 10.26 6.26
C ALA A 304 -3.76 10.54 6.53
N CYS A 305 -4.67 9.75 5.97
CA CYS A 305 -6.10 9.87 6.23
C CYS A 305 -6.46 9.56 7.70
N LEU A 306 -5.81 8.56 8.31
CA LEU A 306 -5.95 8.28 9.75
C LEU A 306 -5.40 9.42 10.62
N ALA A 307 -4.43 10.19 10.13
CA ALA A 307 -3.95 11.38 10.81
C ALA A 307 -4.85 12.62 10.65
N GLY A 308 -5.92 12.52 9.84
CA GLY A 308 -6.90 13.59 9.64
C GLY A 308 -6.89 14.24 8.25
N CYS A 309 -6.00 13.82 7.33
CA CYS A 309 -5.95 14.38 5.97
C CYS A 309 -7.16 13.95 5.14
N GLN A 310 -7.77 14.87 4.41
CA GLN A 310 -8.64 14.50 3.29
C GLN A 310 -7.77 13.95 2.15
N ALA A 311 -8.26 12.93 1.43
CA ALA A 311 -7.55 12.42 0.27
C ALA A 311 -7.80 13.25 -1.00
N LEU A 312 -6.82 13.27 -1.90
CA LEU A 312 -6.96 13.62 -3.31
C LEU A 312 -6.12 12.63 -4.12
N VAL A 313 -6.78 11.69 -4.79
CA VAL A 313 -6.13 10.53 -5.40
C VAL A 313 -6.70 10.25 -6.80
N PRO A 314 -6.02 9.48 -7.67
CA PRO A 314 -6.58 9.05 -8.95
C PRO A 314 -7.90 8.28 -8.78
N ASP A 315 -8.87 8.48 -9.68
CA ASP A 315 -10.06 7.62 -9.79
C ASP A 315 -9.71 6.31 -10.51
N ALA A 316 -8.76 5.57 -9.94
CA ALA A 316 -8.18 4.35 -10.47
C ALA A 316 -7.55 3.53 -9.36
N LEU A 317 -6.98 2.39 -9.71
CA LEU A 317 -6.26 1.49 -8.80
C LEU A 317 -7.17 1.00 -7.67
N VAL A 318 -6.65 0.98 -6.44
CA VAL A 318 -7.38 0.59 -5.24
C VAL A 318 -8.27 1.70 -4.67
N TYR A 319 -8.02 2.95 -5.03
CA TYR A 319 -8.66 4.10 -4.37
C TYR A 319 -10.18 4.11 -4.44
N PRO A 320 -10.84 3.67 -5.55
CA PRO A 320 -12.31 3.55 -5.60
C PRO A 320 -12.93 2.64 -4.54
N GLU A 321 -12.15 1.73 -3.94
CA GLU A 321 -12.64 0.82 -2.91
C GLU A 321 -12.95 1.51 -1.58
N TYR A 322 -12.28 2.65 -1.27
CA TYR A 322 -12.42 3.29 0.04
C TYR A 322 -12.36 4.83 0.04
N ILE A 323 -12.02 5.46 -1.08
CA ILE A 323 -12.01 6.92 -1.20
C ILE A 323 -13.29 7.39 -1.91
N PRO A 324 -14.07 8.31 -1.31
CA PRO A 324 -15.27 8.89 -1.95
C PRO A 324 -14.96 9.57 -3.28
N THR A 325 -15.91 9.54 -4.24
CA THR A 325 -15.73 10.07 -5.59
C THR A 325 -15.28 11.53 -5.63
N HIS A 326 -15.80 12.39 -4.72
CA HIS A 326 -15.44 13.81 -4.64
C HIS A 326 -14.01 14.08 -4.11
N GLN A 327 -13.30 13.03 -3.71
CA GLN A 327 -11.89 13.04 -3.29
C GLN A 327 -10.98 12.39 -4.34
N ARG A 328 -11.54 12.05 -5.51
CA ARG A 328 -10.78 11.41 -6.61
C ARG A 328 -10.80 12.29 -7.85
N PHE A 329 -9.68 12.36 -8.55
CA PHE A 329 -9.59 13.05 -9.84
C PHE A 329 -9.57 12.06 -10.99
N ALA A 330 -10.19 12.43 -12.13
CA ALA A 330 -10.21 11.60 -13.32
C ALA A 330 -8.81 11.46 -13.93
N VAL A 331 -8.48 10.26 -14.39
CA VAL A 331 -7.21 9.93 -15.03
C VAL A 331 -7.41 9.86 -16.55
N TYR A 332 -6.54 10.54 -17.29
CA TYR A 332 -6.54 10.57 -18.75
C TYR A 332 -5.16 10.11 -19.26
N GLU A 333 -5.07 9.65 -20.51
CA GLU A 333 -3.78 9.41 -21.16
C GLU A 333 -2.92 10.69 -21.23
N ASP A 334 -3.57 11.84 -21.37
CA ASP A 334 -2.93 13.15 -21.29
C ASP A 334 -2.70 13.55 -19.83
N VAL A 335 -1.44 13.56 -19.44
CA VAL A 335 -0.98 13.92 -18.09
C VAL A 335 -1.35 15.36 -17.74
N GLN A 336 -1.29 16.30 -18.68
CA GLN A 336 -1.67 17.70 -18.44
C GLN A 336 -3.17 17.82 -18.15
N LYS A 337 -4.00 17.11 -18.90
CA LYS A 337 -5.45 17.08 -18.63
C LYS A 337 -5.76 16.50 -17.25
N THR A 338 -5.06 15.46 -16.85
CA THR A 338 -5.17 14.86 -15.52
C THR A 338 -4.75 15.86 -14.43
N ALA A 339 -3.61 16.54 -14.62
CA ALA A 339 -3.11 17.54 -13.69
C ALA A 339 -4.07 18.73 -13.54
N ILE A 340 -4.66 19.22 -14.63
CA ILE A 340 -5.66 20.30 -14.60
C ILE A 340 -6.84 19.89 -13.70
N GLY A 341 -7.39 18.70 -13.88
CA GLY A 341 -8.50 18.20 -13.07
C GLY A 341 -8.14 18.11 -11.57
N ALA A 342 -6.95 17.63 -11.25
CA ALA A 342 -6.47 17.58 -9.87
C ALA A 342 -6.31 18.98 -9.27
N VAL A 343 -5.75 19.93 -10.02
CA VAL A 343 -5.55 21.33 -9.56
C VAL A 343 -6.88 22.08 -9.42
N ASP A 344 -7.87 21.81 -10.26
CA ASP A 344 -9.22 22.37 -10.11
C ASP A 344 -9.87 21.93 -8.79
N ILE A 345 -9.69 20.66 -8.42
CA ILE A 345 -10.15 20.16 -7.11
C ILE A 345 -9.37 20.84 -5.97
N LEU A 346 -8.05 20.98 -6.07
CA LEU A 346 -7.23 21.70 -5.08
C LEU A 346 -7.73 23.15 -4.89
N ALA A 347 -8.02 23.84 -5.97
CA ALA A 347 -8.58 25.21 -5.92
C ALA A 347 -9.94 25.25 -5.23
N ALA A 348 -10.80 24.25 -5.48
CA ALA A 348 -12.08 24.12 -4.77
C ALA A 348 -11.88 23.86 -3.27
N LYS A 349 -10.88 23.04 -2.87
CA LYS A 349 -10.56 22.78 -1.45
C LYS A 349 -10.03 24.01 -0.72
N ILE A 350 -9.29 24.88 -1.40
CA ILE A 350 -8.89 26.19 -0.85
C ILE A 350 -10.13 27.01 -0.53
N LYS A 351 -11.08 27.13 -1.47
CA LYS A 351 -12.33 27.88 -1.28
C LYS A 351 -13.19 27.29 -0.15
N GLN A 352 -13.30 25.95 -0.09
CA GLN A 352 -14.01 25.23 0.97
C GLN A 352 -13.45 25.60 2.36
N ARG A 353 -12.13 25.63 2.53
CA ARG A 353 -11.52 26.04 3.80
C ARG A 353 -11.72 27.54 4.10
N GLN A 354 -11.63 28.38 3.10
CA GLN A 354 -11.86 29.83 3.26
C GLN A 354 -13.31 30.15 3.67
N SER A 355 -14.28 29.31 3.29
CA SER A 355 -15.67 29.42 3.76
C SER A 355 -15.90 28.83 5.18
N GLY A 356 -14.84 28.29 5.82
CA GLY A 356 -14.94 27.67 7.14
C GLY A 356 -15.44 26.22 7.12
N GLU A 357 -15.66 25.64 5.94
CA GLU A 357 -16.11 24.25 5.81
C GLU A 357 -14.91 23.29 5.98
N PRO A 358 -14.97 22.32 6.93
CA PRO A 358 -13.85 21.42 7.18
C PRO A 358 -13.65 20.42 6.06
N LEU A 359 -12.38 20.07 5.80
CA LEU A 359 -12.02 18.96 4.95
C LEU A 359 -12.14 17.64 5.75
N GLN A 360 -12.90 16.69 5.21
CA GLN A 360 -13.16 15.44 5.91
C GLN A 360 -12.33 14.30 5.35
N PRO A 361 -11.59 13.54 6.18
CA PRO A 361 -10.92 12.32 5.76
C PRO A 361 -11.94 11.26 5.33
N PRO A 362 -11.57 10.29 4.48
CA PRO A 362 -12.42 9.15 4.17
C PRO A 362 -12.62 8.25 5.40
N ASN A 363 -13.72 7.50 5.42
CA ASN A 363 -13.94 6.50 6.46
C ASN A 363 -13.07 5.26 6.22
N LEU A 364 -12.15 4.99 7.13
CA LEU A 364 -11.25 3.85 7.08
C LEU A 364 -11.54 2.79 8.16
N SER A 365 -12.71 2.81 8.78
CA SER A 365 -13.08 1.88 9.87
C SER A 365 -13.00 0.40 9.49
N ALA A 366 -13.13 0.07 8.21
CA ALA A 366 -12.97 -1.29 7.70
C ALA A 366 -11.52 -1.82 7.75
N PHE A 367 -10.52 -0.92 7.93
CA PHE A 367 -9.10 -1.27 7.84
C PHE A 367 -8.41 -1.42 9.21
N TRP A 368 -9.11 -1.26 10.33
CA TRP A 368 -8.52 -1.35 11.66
C TRP A 368 -9.46 -1.98 12.69
N GLY A 369 -8.90 -2.30 13.86
CA GLY A 369 -9.63 -2.90 14.97
C GLY A 369 -10.22 -4.27 14.61
N GLU A 370 -11.31 -4.63 15.28
CA GLU A 370 -11.92 -5.95 15.12
C GLU A 370 -12.45 -6.18 13.69
N THR A 371 -12.95 -5.14 13.02
CA THR A 371 -13.44 -5.25 11.64
C THR A 371 -12.36 -5.74 10.67
N ALA A 372 -11.13 -5.27 10.84
CA ALA A 372 -10.00 -5.71 10.01
C ALA A 372 -9.42 -7.05 10.46
N LEU A 373 -9.46 -7.37 11.75
CA LEU A 373 -8.78 -8.51 12.34
C LEU A 373 -9.62 -9.78 12.41
N ALA A 374 -10.95 -9.66 12.58
CA ALA A 374 -11.83 -10.82 12.65
C ALA A 374 -11.70 -11.76 11.45
N PRO A 375 -11.66 -11.26 10.19
CA PRO A 375 -11.48 -12.14 9.03
C PRO A 375 -10.16 -12.93 9.04
N TYR A 376 -9.07 -12.34 9.53
CA TYR A 376 -7.79 -13.06 9.72
C TYR A 376 -7.89 -14.12 10.79
N ARG A 377 -8.48 -13.77 11.93
CA ARG A 377 -8.67 -14.69 13.06
C ARG A 377 -9.51 -15.90 12.66
N ASP A 378 -10.61 -15.67 11.95
CA ASP A 378 -11.53 -16.71 11.49
C ASP A 378 -10.86 -17.63 10.45
N LEU A 379 -10.09 -17.03 9.51
CA LEU A 379 -9.32 -17.79 8.53
C LEU A 379 -8.29 -18.71 9.21
N ILE A 380 -7.51 -18.16 10.16
CA ILE A 380 -6.51 -18.92 10.91
C ILE A 380 -7.18 -20.06 11.69
N LYS A 381 -8.24 -19.77 12.44
CA LYS A 381 -8.96 -20.79 13.22
C LYS A 381 -9.55 -21.88 12.34
N ARG A 382 -10.14 -21.53 11.21
CA ARG A 382 -10.75 -22.47 10.27
C ARG A 382 -9.76 -23.43 9.65
N LEU A 383 -8.57 -22.95 9.28
CA LEU A 383 -7.57 -23.77 8.59
C LEU A 383 -6.64 -24.54 9.54
N SER A 384 -6.49 -24.08 10.77
CA SER A 384 -5.61 -24.71 11.75
C SER A 384 -6.34 -25.73 12.67
N LEU A 385 -7.36 -26.41 12.17
CA LEU A 385 -8.16 -27.40 12.91
C LEU A 385 -7.34 -28.60 13.38
#